data_4b1dc810466974b77588d9fbea9dc8ad
#
_entry.id   4b1dc810466974b77588d9fbea9dc8ad
#
_cell.length_a   1.000
_cell.length_b   1.000
_cell.length_c   1.000
_cell.angle_alpha   90.00
_cell.angle_beta   90.00
_cell.angle_gamma   90.00
#
_symmetry.space_group_name_H-M   'P 1'
#
loop_
_entity.id
_entity.type
_entity.pdbx_description
1 polymer ?
#
loop_
_entity_poly.entity_id
_entity_poly.type
_entity_poly.pdbx_seq_one_letter_code
_entity_poly.pdbx_strand_id
1 'polypeptide(L)'
;MRIRFLLKKGSVLSFIRILLTYVVCANIPPMGIKKLLFLILAVSSAAEARPISYSGGSTLMSHSDNMRDSLYLHYSPTYKYSLGFEAIKDDFLSSNYSYFRLTYLLNRKNTQYSQRNLYFQSGVSSKGIENKFYGLHGDWETRRWFAGFGYKKVENEIIDFEDQYLQIGLAPYLGEYGDFHTWIMVKSKKNDLLKNWSTFPVLKFFKGNFLIEFGYNDKTEWDSHLMYRF
;
A
#
# COMPACT_ATOMS: atom_id res chain seq x y z
N MET A 1 -22.18 33.75 15.31
CA MET A 1 -23.14 32.79 14.71
C MET A 1 -22.49 32.09 13.51
N ARG A 2 -22.33 30.76 13.57
CA ARG A 2 -22.03 29.84 12.47
C ARG A 2 -20.79 30.06 11.60
N ILE A 3 -19.62 29.60 12.07
CA ILE A 3 -18.63 28.91 11.22
C ILE A 3 -18.04 27.77 12.08
N ARG A 4 -18.78 26.69 12.20
CA ARG A 4 -18.32 25.42 12.73
C ARG A 4 -18.89 24.32 11.86
N PHE A 5 -18.30 24.11 10.70
CA PHE A 5 -18.48 22.89 9.88
C PHE A 5 -17.52 23.01 8.71
N LEU A 6 -16.37 22.34 8.76
CA LEU A 6 -15.57 21.92 7.60
C LEU A 6 -14.14 21.45 7.98
N LEU A 7 -13.94 20.91 9.18
CA LEU A 7 -12.65 20.29 9.53
C LEU A 7 -12.86 18.90 10.16
N LYS A 8 -13.48 18.00 9.40
CA LYS A 8 -13.54 16.59 9.77
C LYS A 8 -13.62 15.71 8.51
N LYS A 9 -12.55 15.71 7.71
CA LYS A 9 -12.24 14.67 6.73
C LYS A 9 -10.75 14.75 6.42
N GLY A 10 -9.94 13.89 7.06
CA GLY A 10 -8.59 13.57 6.62
C GLY A 10 -8.69 12.84 5.28
N SER A 11 -8.82 13.56 4.19
CA SER A 11 -8.82 12.98 2.85
C SER A 11 -7.42 12.97 2.29
N VAL A 12 -7.15 12.09 1.34
CA VAL A 12 -5.95 12.05 0.48
C VAL A 12 -5.56 13.46 -0.01
N LEU A 13 -6.56 14.34 -0.21
CA LEU A 13 -6.37 15.76 -0.49
C LEU A 13 -5.66 16.54 0.61
N SER A 14 -5.84 16.19 1.90
CA SER A 14 -5.08 16.80 2.99
C SER A 14 -3.61 16.42 2.95
N PHE A 15 -3.32 15.16 2.61
CA PHE A 15 -1.95 14.68 2.50
C PHE A 15 -1.24 15.27 1.29
N ILE A 16 -1.92 15.34 0.15
CA ILE A 16 -1.43 16.03 -1.06
C ILE A 16 -1.23 17.53 -0.76
N ARG A 17 -2.11 18.15 0.03
CA ARG A 17 -1.97 19.55 0.46
C ARG A 17 -0.77 19.75 1.38
N ILE A 18 -0.52 18.85 2.32
CA ILE A 18 0.66 18.90 3.21
C ILE A 18 1.94 18.69 2.40
N LEU A 19 1.96 17.72 1.49
CA LEU A 19 3.11 17.49 0.59
C LEU A 19 3.36 18.70 -0.33
N LEU A 20 2.31 19.28 -0.91
CA LEU A 20 2.38 20.50 -1.71
C LEU A 20 2.83 21.73 -0.87
N THR A 21 2.39 21.83 0.39
CA THR A 21 2.81 22.94 1.27
C THR A 21 4.28 22.82 1.65
N TYR A 22 4.78 21.61 1.90
CA TYR A 22 6.22 21.39 2.16
C TYR A 22 7.07 21.65 0.91
N VAL A 23 6.61 21.29 -0.27
CA VAL A 23 7.29 21.55 -1.55
C VAL A 23 7.29 23.04 -1.90
N VAL A 24 6.22 23.76 -1.54
CA VAL A 24 6.10 25.22 -1.79
C VAL A 24 6.90 26.06 -0.78
N CYS A 25 7.06 25.59 0.47
CA CYS A 25 7.88 26.28 1.47
C CYS A 25 9.39 26.10 1.27
N ALA A 26 9.82 25.13 0.46
CA ALA A 26 11.22 24.96 0.08
C ALA A 26 11.52 25.77 -1.20
N ASN A 27 11.66 27.07 -1.15
CA ASN A 27 12.10 28.01 -2.20
C ASN A 27 12.70 27.38 -3.50
N ILE A 28 12.00 26.43 -4.11
CA ILE A 28 12.40 25.77 -5.36
C ILE A 28 11.80 26.57 -6.52
N PRO A 29 12.63 27.09 -7.43
CA PRO A 29 12.13 27.91 -8.54
C PRO A 29 11.12 27.12 -9.43
N PRO A 30 10.10 27.77 -9.97
CA PRO A 30 8.96 27.10 -10.66
C PRO A 30 9.35 26.24 -11.87
N MET A 31 10.56 26.42 -12.39
CA MET A 31 11.09 25.58 -13.49
C MET A 31 11.55 24.18 -13.02
N GLY A 32 11.78 23.98 -11.71
CA GLY A 32 12.23 22.71 -11.13
C GLY A 32 11.12 21.66 -10.98
N ILE A 33 9.89 22.10 -10.69
CA ILE A 33 8.76 21.19 -10.42
C ILE A 33 8.34 20.41 -11.68
N LYS A 34 8.26 21.05 -12.83
CA LYS A 34 7.94 20.37 -14.10
C LYS A 34 9.05 19.40 -14.53
N LYS A 35 10.31 19.75 -14.30
CA LYS A 35 11.45 18.86 -14.57
C LYS A 35 11.54 17.73 -13.55
N LEU A 36 11.21 17.97 -12.28
CA LEU A 36 11.17 16.96 -11.24
C LEU A 36 10.03 15.96 -11.48
N LEU A 37 8.83 16.42 -11.86
CA LEU A 37 7.73 15.56 -12.29
C LEU A 37 8.09 14.77 -13.56
N PHE A 38 8.78 15.37 -14.51
CA PHE A 38 9.21 14.71 -15.74
C PHE A 38 10.35 13.72 -15.48
N LEU A 39 11.26 14.00 -14.55
CA LEU A 39 12.33 13.09 -14.13
C LEU A 39 11.77 11.87 -13.39
N ILE A 40 10.76 12.06 -12.56
CA ILE A 40 10.03 10.98 -11.86
C ILE A 40 9.30 10.07 -12.86
N LEU A 41 8.80 10.61 -13.96
CA LEU A 41 8.14 9.86 -15.04
C LEU A 41 9.09 9.17 -16.02
N ALA A 42 10.36 9.56 -16.07
CA ALA A 42 11.31 9.10 -17.09
C ALA A 42 12.16 7.88 -16.66
N VAL A 43 12.15 7.49 -15.38
CA VAL A 43 12.89 6.28 -14.91
C VAL A 43 11.95 5.08 -14.95
N SER A 44 11.60 4.64 -16.15
CA SER A 44 10.82 3.42 -16.37
C SER A 44 11.74 2.22 -16.53
N SER A 45 12.20 1.65 -15.43
CA SER A 45 12.63 0.26 -15.41
C SER A 45 11.42 -0.61 -15.03
N ALA A 46 11.18 -1.62 -15.82
CA ALA A 46 10.08 -2.53 -15.69
C ALA A 46 10.10 -3.31 -14.38
N ALA A 47 9.20 -3.01 -13.50
CA ALA A 47 9.02 -3.73 -12.25
C ALA A 47 7.53 -3.78 -11.88
N GLU A 48 6.99 -4.99 -11.72
CA GLU A 48 5.65 -5.21 -11.19
C GLU A 48 5.55 -4.77 -9.72
N ALA A 49 4.39 -4.25 -9.35
CA ALA A 49 4.10 -3.77 -8.00
C ALA A 49 4.00 -4.93 -7.00
N ARG A 50 5.02 -5.14 -6.19
CA ARG A 50 5.14 -6.23 -5.21
C ARG A 50 5.69 -5.72 -3.89
N PRO A 51 5.43 -6.42 -2.76
CA PRO A 51 5.91 -6.03 -1.44
C PRO A 51 7.44 -6.15 -1.26
N ILE A 52 8.14 -6.72 -2.23
CA ILE A 52 9.61 -6.74 -2.33
C ILE A 52 9.99 -6.17 -3.70
N SER A 53 10.92 -5.21 -3.71
CA SER A 53 11.44 -4.62 -4.94
C SER A 53 12.45 -5.56 -5.65
N TYR A 54 13.01 -5.12 -6.75
CA TYR A 54 14.19 -5.76 -7.34
C TYR A 54 15.39 -5.63 -6.39
N SER A 55 16.41 -6.45 -6.60
CA SER A 55 17.63 -6.40 -5.79
C SER A 55 18.29 -5.02 -5.86
N GLY A 56 18.51 -4.38 -4.71
CA GLY A 56 19.05 -3.03 -4.59
C GLY A 56 18.02 -1.90 -4.74
N GLY A 57 16.74 -2.21 -4.99
CA GLY A 57 15.68 -1.21 -5.16
C GLY A 57 15.00 -0.82 -3.85
N SER A 58 14.45 0.37 -3.84
CA SER A 58 13.60 0.89 -2.76
C SER A 58 12.16 1.03 -3.23
N THR A 59 11.22 1.02 -2.27
CA THR A 59 9.79 1.22 -2.55
C THR A 59 9.17 2.07 -1.48
N LEU A 60 8.40 3.04 -1.90
CA LEU A 60 7.53 3.85 -1.06
C LEU A 60 6.09 3.38 -1.27
N MET A 61 5.39 3.08 -0.19
CA MET A 61 3.98 2.71 -0.19
C MET A 61 3.21 3.63 0.75
N SER A 62 2.00 4.01 0.36
CA SER A 62 1.03 4.66 1.23
C SER A 62 -0.24 3.85 1.22
N HIS A 63 -0.77 3.56 2.38
CA HIS A 63 -2.06 2.93 2.55
C HIS A 63 -2.94 3.81 3.44
N SER A 64 -4.19 3.99 3.05
CA SER A 64 -5.15 4.80 3.80
C SER A 64 -6.53 4.16 3.72
N ASP A 65 -7.12 3.92 4.87
CA ASP A 65 -8.50 3.50 5.04
C ASP A 65 -9.18 4.29 6.18
N ASN A 66 -10.41 3.95 6.53
CA ASN A 66 -11.17 4.63 7.58
C ASN A 66 -10.62 4.40 8.99
N MET A 67 -9.67 3.49 9.17
CA MET A 67 -9.08 3.16 10.48
C MET A 67 -7.66 3.67 10.61
N ARG A 68 -6.90 3.66 9.52
CA ARG A 68 -5.44 3.90 9.56
C ARG A 68 -4.92 4.56 8.30
N ASP A 69 -3.99 5.47 8.48
CA ASP A 69 -3.10 5.98 7.45
C ASP A 69 -1.70 5.44 7.69
N SER A 70 -1.03 4.91 6.68
CA SER A 70 0.35 4.46 6.79
C SER A 70 1.23 4.93 5.64
N LEU A 71 2.49 5.15 5.95
CA LEU A 71 3.55 5.42 4.99
C LEU A 71 4.70 4.45 5.26
N TYR A 72 5.00 3.61 4.29
CA TYR A 72 6.01 2.57 4.39
C TYR A 72 7.10 2.75 3.34
N LEU A 73 8.34 2.92 3.79
CA LEU A 73 9.53 2.94 2.96
C LEU A 73 10.35 1.69 3.25
N HIS A 74 10.69 0.93 2.21
CA HIS A 74 11.56 -0.23 2.36
C HIS A 74 12.64 -0.31 1.27
N TYR A 75 13.72 -0.95 1.63
CA TYR A 75 14.84 -1.32 0.75
C TYR A 75 14.92 -2.84 0.63
N SER A 76 15.18 -3.33 -0.58
CA SER A 76 15.30 -4.76 -0.89
C SER A 76 16.75 -5.10 -1.24
N PRO A 77 17.59 -5.53 -0.28
CA PRO A 77 18.97 -5.93 -0.57
C PRO A 77 19.04 -7.06 -1.60
N THR A 78 18.02 -7.92 -1.58
CA THR A 78 17.86 -9.04 -2.51
C THR A 78 16.40 -9.17 -2.93
N TYR A 79 16.11 -9.95 -3.96
CA TYR A 79 14.74 -10.29 -4.35
C TYR A 79 13.99 -11.15 -3.32
N LYS A 80 14.66 -11.66 -2.28
CA LYS A 80 14.09 -12.55 -1.27
C LYS A 80 13.52 -11.82 -0.07
N TYR A 81 14.05 -10.65 0.27
CA TYR A 81 13.57 -9.92 1.44
C TYR A 81 13.72 -8.41 1.29
N SER A 82 12.91 -7.69 2.02
CA SER A 82 13.00 -6.25 2.20
C SER A 82 12.96 -5.89 3.67
N LEU A 83 13.63 -4.80 4.00
CA LEU A 83 13.64 -4.17 5.32
C LEU A 83 13.16 -2.74 5.17
N GLY A 84 12.37 -2.26 6.10
CA GLY A 84 11.84 -0.92 5.99
C GLY A 84 11.23 -0.39 7.26
N PHE A 85 10.75 0.84 7.14
CA PHE A 85 10.14 1.59 8.21
C PHE A 85 8.75 2.05 7.79
N GLU A 86 7.76 1.76 8.61
CA GLU A 86 6.36 2.15 8.40
C GLU A 86 5.91 3.08 9.51
N ALA A 87 5.49 4.28 9.15
CA ALA A 87 4.82 5.21 10.05
C ALA A 87 3.31 5.02 9.92
N ILE A 88 2.62 4.91 11.04
CA ILE A 88 1.17 4.66 11.11
C ILE A 88 0.53 5.73 11.99
N LYS A 89 -0.52 6.33 11.44
CA LYS A 89 -1.52 7.08 12.18
C LYS A 89 -2.75 6.18 12.30
N ASP A 90 -3.04 5.75 13.51
CA ASP A 90 -4.19 4.89 13.80
C ASP A 90 -5.31 5.74 14.39
N ASP A 91 -6.34 6.02 13.59
CA ASP A 91 -7.46 6.85 14.01
C ASP A 91 -8.41 6.07 14.94
N PHE A 92 -8.45 4.73 14.83
CA PHE A 92 -9.25 3.90 15.71
C PHE A 92 -8.68 3.85 17.14
N LEU A 93 -7.36 3.67 17.27
CA LEU A 93 -6.67 3.68 18.55
C LEU A 93 -6.27 5.09 19.02
N SER A 94 -6.56 6.12 18.21
CA SER A 94 -6.13 7.51 18.44
C SER A 94 -4.63 7.63 18.75
N SER A 95 -3.80 6.89 18.04
CA SER A 95 -2.39 6.69 18.35
C SER A 95 -1.51 6.75 17.11
N ASN A 96 -0.34 7.35 17.25
CA ASN A 96 0.71 7.33 16.22
C ASN A 96 1.85 6.43 16.67
N TYR A 97 2.28 5.56 15.79
CA TYR A 97 3.40 4.65 16.03
C TYR A 97 4.11 4.28 14.72
N SER A 98 5.22 3.59 14.84
CA SER A 98 5.95 3.12 13.68
C SER A 98 6.46 1.72 13.89
N TYR A 99 6.63 0.99 12.77
CA TYR A 99 7.22 -0.34 12.75
C TYR A 99 8.53 -0.35 11.97
N PHE A 100 9.51 -1.04 12.50
CA PHE A 100 10.57 -1.62 11.69
C PHE A 100 10.05 -2.94 11.13
N ARG A 101 10.01 -3.07 9.79
CA ARG A 101 9.37 -4.20 9.08
C ARG A 101 10.37 -5.04 8.32
N LEU A 102 10.12 -6.35 8.35
CA LEU A 102 10.73 -7.35 7.49
C LEU A 102 9.64 -7.96 6.61
N THR A 103 9.90 -8.05 5.31
CA THR A 103 9.12 -8.88 4.39
C THR A 103 10.04 -9.91 3.76
N TYR A 104 9.67 -11.20 3.82
CA TYR A 104 10.45 -12.31 3.30
C TYR A 104 9.63 -13.12 2.29
N LEU A 105 10.20 -13.38 1.11
CA LEU A 105 9.58 -14.20 0.07
C LEU A 105 9.78 -15.68 0.41
N LEU A 106 8.71 -16.34 0.86
CA LEU A 106 8.71 -17.76 1.18
C LEU A 106 8.72 -18.64 -0.07
N ASN A 107 7.90 -18.28 -1.06
CA ASN A 107 7.78 -19.04 -2.30
C ASN A 107 7.46 -18.10 -3.47
N ARG A 108 8.07 -18.40 -4.63
CA ARG A 108 7.74 -17.79 -5.93
C ARG A 108 7.75 -18.84 -6.99
N LYS A 109 6.69 -18.91 -7.77
CA LYS A 109 6.65 -19.74 -8.97
C LYS A 109 6.21 -18.89 -10.15
N ASN A 110 7.09 -18.78 -11.13
CA ASN A 110 6.85 -18.14 -12.41
C ASN A 110 6.65 -19.22 -13.46
N THR A 111 5.61 -19.09 -14.24
CA THR A 111 5.35 -19.87 -15.44
C THR A 111 5.24 -18.93 -16.63
N GLN A 112 5.13 -19.46 -17.83
CA GLN A 112 4.89 -18.65 -19.02
C GLN A 112 3.58 -17.84 -18.96
N TYR A 113 2.58 -18.30 -18.18
CA TYR A 113 1.23 -17.72 -18.16
C TYR A 113 0.83 -17.12 -16.84
N SER A 114 1.57 -17.40 -15.76
CA SER A 114 1.19 -16.96 -14.43
C SER A 114 2.40 -16.80 -13.51
N GLN A 115 2.21 -15.97 -12.51
CA GLN A 115 3.12 -15.85 -11.38
C GLN A 115 2.33 -16.02 -10.08
N ARG A 116 2.94 -16.66 -9.09
CA ARG A 116 2.43 -16.72 -7.73
C ARG A 116 3.55 -16.44 -6.74
N ASN A 117 3.21 -15.74 -5.68
CA ASN A 117 4.11 -15.39 -4.61
C ASN A 117 3.46 -15.66 -3.27
N LEU A 118 4.27 -16.02 -2.29
CA LEU A 118 3.90 -16.10 -0.89
C LEU A 118 4.97 -15.41 -0.06
N TYR A 119 4.55 -14.49 0.78
CA TYR A 119 5.41 -13.67 1.63
C TYR A 119 5.06 -13.84 3.09
N PHE A 120 6.07 -13.86 3.94
CA PHE A 120 5.97 -13.63 5.36
C PHE A 120 6.30 -12.17 5.65
N GLN A 121 5.53 -11.56 6.54
CA GLN A 121 5.74 -10.19 6.99
C GLN A 121 5.79 -10.15 8.51
N SER A 122 6.67 -9.33 9.06
CA SER A 122 6.71 -9.05 10.49
C SER A 122 7.20 -7.63 10.73
N GLY A 123 6.90 -7.11 11.90
CA GLY A 123 7.38 -5.80 12.34
C GLY A 123 7.35 -5.66 13.83
N VAL A 124 8.27 -4.83 14.35
CA VAL A 124 8.37 -4.46 15.76
C VAL A 124 8.18 -2.96 15.86
N SER A 125 7.35 -2.53 16.81
CA SER A 125 7.01 -1.12 16.99
C SER A 125 8.14 -0.34 17.68
N SER A 126 8.23 0.94 17.35
CA SER A 126 9.06 1.90 18.09
C SER A 126 8.60 2.12 19.54
N LYS A 127 7.39 1.70 19.91
CA LYS A 127 6.83 1.81 21.27
C LYS A 127 7.20 0.65 22.19
N GLY A 128 7.94 -0.34 21.68
CA GLY A 128 8.40 -1.48 22.47
C GLY A 128 8.23 -2.81 21.76
N ILE A 129 8.96 -3.82 22.19
CA ILE A 129 8.98 -5.17 21.59
C ILE A 129 7.64 -5.89 21.76
N GLU A 130 6.85 -5.53 22.77
CA GLU A 130 5.51 -6.06 23.01
C GLU A 130 4.55 -5.68 21.89
N ASN A 131 4.81 -4.54 21.23
CA ASN A 131 4.01 -4.08 20.10
C ASN A 131 4.63 -4.58 18.79
N LYS A 132 4.08 -5.65 18.24
CA LYS A 132 4.59 -6.33 17.05
C LYS A 132 3.46 -6.83 16.17
N PHE A 133 3.79 -7.16 14.95
CA PHE A 133 2.88 -7.90 14.08
C PHE A 133 3.63 -8.97 13.29
N TYR A 134 2.87 -9.96 12.85
CA TYR A 134 3.31 -10.94 11.86
C TYR A 134 2.14 -11.35 10.97
N GLY A 135 2.45 -11.82 9.78
CA GLY A 135 1.41 -12.19 8.84
C GLY A 135 1.94 -12.85 7.58
N LEU A 136 1.00 -13.28 6.77
CA LEU A 136 1.20 -13.88 5.47
C LEU A 136 0.47 -13.08 4.41
N HIS A 137 1.11 -12.91 3.28
CA HIS A 137 0.55 -12.27 2.10
C HIS A 137 0.82 -13.15 0.90
N GLY A 138 -0.16 -13.36 0.05
CA GLY A 138 0.01 -14.12 -1.17
C GLY A 138 -0.73 -13.50 -2.34
N ASP A 139 -0.17 -13.69 -3.53
CA ASP A 139 -0.78 -13.29 -4.78
C ASP A 139 -0.58 -14.36 -5.86
N TRP A 140 -1.53 -14.43 -6.76
CA TRP A 140 -1.49 -15.15 -8.01
C TRP A 140 -2.00 -14.25 -9.13
N GLU A 141 -1.25 -14.16 -10.20
CA GLU A 141 -1.49 -13.25 -11.29
C GLU A 141 -1.25 -13.92 -12.63
N THR A 142 -2.13 -13.68 -13.57
CA THR A 142 -2.00 -13.98 -15.00
C THR A 142 -2.13 -12.68 -15.78
N ARG A 143 -2.09 -12.73 -17.10
CA ARG A 143 -2.38 -11.53 -17.93
C ARG A 143 -3.82 -11.00 -17.78
N ARG A 144 -4.76 -11.82 -17.26
CA ARG A 144 -6.18 -11.47 -17.11
C ARG A 144 -6.73 -11.59 -15.72
N TRP A 145 -6.23 -12.51 -14.92
CA TRP A 145 -6.77 -12.82 -13.60
C TRP A 145 -5.77 -12.46 -12.53
N PHE A 146 -6.28 -11.89 -11.49
CA PHE A 146 -5.56 -11.61 -10.26
C PHE A 146 -6.33 -12.21 -9.08
N ALA A 147 -5.63 -12.86 -8.15
CA ALA A 147 -6.14 -13.24 -6.85
C ALA A 147 -5.09 -12.93 -5.79
N GLY A 148 -5.52 -12.40 -4.66
CA GLY A 148 -4.64 -12.08 -3.56
C GLY A 148 -5.30 -12.30 -2.22
N PHE A 149 -4.49 -12.57 -1.19
CA PHE A 149 -4.94 -12.69 0.19
C PHE A 149 -3.90 -12.13 1.13
N GLY A 150 -4.35 -11.75 2.31
CA GLY A 150 -3.48 -11.37 3.42
C GLY A 150 -4.10 -11.74 4.75
N TYR A 151 -3.21 -12.11 5.65
CA TYR A 151 -3.49 -12.32 7.07
C TYR A 151 -2.42 -11.61 7.87
N LYS A 152 -2.82 -10.82 8.84
CA LYS A 152 -1.91 -10.09 9.72
C LYS A 152 -2.47 -10.12 11.14
N LYS A 153 -1.69 -10.62 12.08
CA LYS A 153 -1.97 -10.53 13.51
C LYS A 153 -1.12 -9.41 14.10
N VAL A 154 -1.77 -8.54 14.83
CA VAL A 154 -1.15 -7.41 15.56
C VAL A 154 -1.31 -7.69 17.04
N GLU A 155 -0.20 -7.67 17.75
CA GLU A 155 -0.12 -7.75 19.21
C GLU A 155 0.35 -6.40 19.73
N ASN A 156 -0.40 -5.80 20.64
CA ASN A 156 -0.01 -4.55 21.28
C ASN A 156 -0.60 -4.44 22.71
N GLU A 157 -0.04 -3.53 23.50
CA GLU A 157 -0.42 -3.34 24.91
C GLU A 157 -1.87 -2.96 25.13
N ILE A 158 -2.57 -2.45 24.11
CA ILE A 158 -3.96 -1.96 24.24
C ILE A 158 -4.93 -3.07 23.87
N ILE A 159 -4.77 -3.66 22.68
CA ILE A 159 -5.65 -4.69 22.14
C ILE A 159 -4.99 -5.45 21.01
N ASP A 160 -5.08 -6.77 21.05
CA ASP A 160 -4.69 -7.63 19.96
C ASP A 160 -5.81 -7.71 18.92
N PHE A 161 -5.45 -7.74 17.64
CA PHE A 161 -6.42 -7.89 16.57
C PHE A 161 -5.82 -8.58 15.33
N GLU A 162 -6.71 -9.06 14.48
CA GLU A 162 -6.36 -9.70 13.22
C GLU A 162 -6.98 -8.94 12.06
N ASP A 163 -6.16 -8.72 11.02
CA ASP A 163 -6.56 -8.20 9.72
C ASP A 163 -6.51 -9.32 8.69
N GLN A 164 -7.59 -9.49 7.94
CA GLN A 164 -7.69 -10.49 6.88
C GLN A 164 -8.27 -9.83 5.64
N TYR A 165 -7.75 -10.19 4.46
CA TYR A 165 -8.41 -9.83 3.22
C TYR A 165 -8.26 -10.91 2.15
N LEU A 166 -9.22 -10.90 1.26
CA LEU A 166 -9.22 -11.64 0.00
C LEU A 166 -9.58 -10.68 -1.12
N GLN A 167 -8.93 -10.82 -2.26
CA GLN A 167 -9.27 -10.02 -3.44
C GLN A 167 -9.15 -10.86 -4.71
N ILE A 168 -10.04 -10.59 -5.65
CA ILE A 168 -10.02 -11.19 -6.98
C ILE A 168 -10.29 -10.10 -8.01
N GLY A 169 -9.61 -10.18 -9.15
CA GLY A 169 -9.71 -9.18 -10.18
C GLY A 169 -9.57 -9.70 -11.58
N LEU A 170 -10.06 -8.91 -12.51
CA LEU A 170 -10.02 -9.16 -13.95
C LEU A 170 -9.45 -7.93 -14.66
N ALA A 171 -8.48 -8.12 -15.54
CA ALA A 171 -8.03 -7.09 -16.48
C ALA A 171 -9.00 -7.05 -17.67
N PRO A 172 -9.63 -5.89 -17.96
CA PRO A 172 -10.60 -5.77 -19.07
C PRO A 172 -9.94 -5.91 -20.44
N TYR A 173 -8.63 -5.69 -20.53
CA TYR A 173 -7.83 -5.84 -21.75
C TYR A 173 -6.49 -6.52 -21.45
N LEU A 174 -5.84 -7.03 -22.49
CA LEU A 174 -4.49 -7.56 -22.42
C LEU A 174 -3.50 -6.43 -22.74
N GLY A 175 -2.78 -5.98 -21.74
CA GLY A 175 -1.69 -5.02 -21.94
C GLY A 175 -0.37 -5.72 -22.27
N GLU A 176 0.48 -5.05 -23.04
CA GLU A 176 1.88 -5.43 -23.23
C GLU A 176 2.73 -4.94 -22.06
N TYR A 177 3.94 -5.45 -21.98
CA TYR A 177 4.89 -5.03 -20.96
C TYR A 177 5.22 -3.53 -21.06
N GLY A 178 5.01 -2.78 -19.98
CA GLY A 178 5.19 -1.32 -19.94
C GLY A 178 3.97 -0.51 -20.27
N ASP A 179 2.86 -1.14 -20.70
CA ASP A 179 1.60 -0.46 -20.91
C ASP A 179 0.95 -0.01 -19.59
N PHE A 180 -0.09 0.77 -19.73
CA PHE A 180 -0.98 1.07 -18.62
C PHE A 180 -1.91 -0.12 -18.39
N HIS A 181 -1.84 -0.72 -17.20
CA HIS A 181 -2.67 -1.86 -16.81
C HIS A 181 -3.79 -1.41 -15.90
N THR A 182 -5.00 -1.90 -16.16
CA THR A 182 -6.18 -1.67 -15.33
C THR A 182 -6.73 -3.00 -14.85
N TRP A 183 -7.08 -3.07 -13.56
CA TRP A 183 -7.76 -4.21 -12.96
C TRP A 183 -9.05 -3.74 -12.32
N ILE A 184 -10.13 -4.45 -12.60
CA ILE A 184 -11.42 -4.31 -11.91
C ILE A 184 -11.48 -5.47 -10.93
N MET A 185 -11.55 -5.16 -9.64
CA MET A 185 -11.42 -6.15 -8.59
C MET A 185 -12.56 -6.03 -7.56
N VAL A 186 -12.76 -7.10 -6.82
CA VAL A 186 -13.56 -7.14 -5.60
C VAL A 186 -12.63 -7.51 -4.45
N LYS A 187 -12.67 -6.74 -3.39
CA LYS A 187 -11.91 -6.97 -2.15
C LYS A 187 -12.89 -7.20 -1.02
N SER A 188 -12.65 -8.25 -0.26
CA SER A 188 -13.31 -8.54 1.01
C SER A 188 -12.28 -8.43 2.10
N LYS A 189 -12.52 -7.59 3.10
CA LYS A 189 -11.61 -7.47 4.23
C LYS A 189 -12.39 -7.59 5.55
N LYS A 190 -11.73 -8.15 6.55
CA LYS A 190 -12.22 -8.27 7.93
C LYS A 190 -11.12 -7.81 8.87
N ASN A 191 -11.52 -6.98 9.80
CA ASN A 191 -10.75 -6.67 10.99
C ASN A 191 -11.56 -7.15 12.19
N ASP A 192 -10.95 -7.84 13.14
CA ASP A 192 -11.65 -8.39 14.29
C ASP A 192 -12.29 -7.34 15.18
N LEU A 193 -11.75 -6.12 15.20
CA LEU A 193 -12.32 -4.98 15.92
C LEU A 193 -13.70 -4.57 15.37
N LEU A 194 -13.89 -4.75 14.05
CA LEU A 194 -15.15 -4.44 13.36
C LEU A 194 -16.07 -5.66 13.22
N LYS A 195 -15.60 -6.88 13.55
CA LYS A 195 -16.29 -8.18 13.55
C LYS A 195 -16.88 -8.66 12.22
N ASN A 196 -17.14 -7.81 11.26
CA ASN A 196 -17.84 -8.14 10.02
C ASN A 196 -16.90 -8.06 8.80
N TRP A 197 -17.16 -8.93 7.82
CA TRP A 197 -16.60 -8.80 6.50
C TRP A 197 -17.18 -7.58 5.79
N SER A 198 -16.29 -6.80 5.18
CA SER A 198 -16.63 -5.68 4.32
C SER A 198 -16.17 -5.98 2.91
N THR A 199 -17.11 -6.04 1.96
CA THR A 199 -16.83 -6.37 0.56
C THR A 199 -17.14 -5.17 -0.31
N PHE A 200 -16.20 -4.80 -1.20
CA PHE A 200 -16.31 -3.60 -2.02
C PHE A 200 -15.52 -3.73 -3.33
N PRO A 201 -15.91 -2.97 -4.36
CA PRO A 201 -15.18 -2.88 -5.60
C PRO A 201 -13.86 -2.11 -5.41
N VAL A 202 -12.84 -2.52 -6.17
CA VAL A 202 -11.53 -1.87 -6.21
C VAL A 202 -11.10 -1.70 -7.66
N LEU A 203 -10.59 -0.52 -7.98
CA LEU A 203 -9.89 -0.24 -9.23
C LEU A 203 -8.40 -0.18 -8.95
N LYS A 204 -7.62 -0.93 -9.71
CA LYS A 204 -6.17 -0.95 -9.63
C LYS A 204 -5.59 -0.51 -10.96
N PHE A 205 -4.68 0.42 -10.91
CA PHE A 205 -3.93 0.95 -12.03
C PHE A 205 -2.45 0.73 -11.81
N PHE A 206 -1.78 0.26 -12.84
CA PHE A 206 -0.36 0.02 -12.80
C PHE A 206 0.31 0.50 -14.09
N LYS A 207 1.41 1.26 -13.96
CA LYS A 207 2.28 1.63 -15.07
C LYS A 207 3.72 1.78 -14.61
N GLY A 208 4.62 0.98 -15.17
CA GLY A 208 6.03 1.03 -14.83
C GLY A 208 6.29 0.77 -13.34
N ASN A 209 6.77 1.77 -12.63
CA ASN A 209 7.09 1.69 -11.20
C ASN A 209 5.96 2.17 -10.28
N PHE A 210 4.83 2.58 -10.84
CA PHE A 210 3.75 3.23 -10.12
C PHE A 210 2.50 2.38 -10.11
N LEU A 211 1.92 2.19 -8.92
CA LEU A 211 0.65 1.51 -8.70
C LEU A 211 -0.28 2.37 -7.85
N ILE A 212 -1.54 2.36 -8.22
CA ILE A 212 -2.64 2.96 -7.46
C ILE A 212 -3.77 1.94 -7.35
N GLU A 213 -4.28 1.74 -6.15
CA GLU A 213 -5.53 1.02 -5.90
C GLU A 213 -6.50 1.93 -5.17
N PHE A 214 -7.77 1.89 -5.59
CA PHE A 214 -8.87 2.59 -4.94
C PHE A 214 -10.05 1.66 -4.76
N GLY A 215 -10.49 1.51 -3.52
CA GLY A 215 -11.74 0.86 -3.18
C GLY A 215 -12.67 1.83 -2.47
N TYR A 216 -13.97 1.58 -2.55
CA TYR A 216 -14.98 2.36 -1.83
C TYR A 216 -16.08 1.45 -1.30
N ASN A 217 -16.51 1.75 -0.09
CA ASN A 217 -17.63 1.10 0.58
C ASN A 217 -18.27 2.08 1.56
N ASP A 218 -19.59 2.08 1.65
CA ASP A 218 -20.33 2.96 2.56
C ASP A 218 -19.97 2.78 4.05
N LYS A 219 -19.45 1.59 4.43
CA LYS A 219 -19.03 1.27 5.80
C LYS A 219 -17.59 1.62 6.13
N THR A 220 -16.71 1.41 5.16
CA THR A 220 -15.25 1.57 5.34
C THR A 220 -14.72 2.80 4.61
N GLU A 221 -15.60 3.57 3.97
CA GLU A 221 -15.24 4.74 3.15
C GLU A 221 -14.20 4.36 2.08
N TRP A 222 -13.13 5.13 1.96
CA TRP A 222 -12.06 4.90 1.02
C TRP A 222 -11.02 3.91 1.55
N ASP A 223 -10.63 2.95 0.71
CA ASP A 223 -9.48 2.07 0.89
C ASP A 223 -8.53 2.36 -0.27
N SER A 224 -7.44 3.03 -0.01
CA SER A 224 -6.49 3.46 -1.04
C SER A 224 -5.09 2.93 -0.77
N HIS A 225 -4.42 2.51 -1.84
CA HIS A 225 -3.04 2.06 -1.79
C HIS A 225 -2.25 2.67 -2.95
N LEU A 226 -1.18 3.35 -2.62
CA LEU A 226 -0.23 3.91 -3.56
C LEU A 226 1.10 3.22 -3.38
N MET A 227 1.80 2.93 -4.48
CA MET A 227 3.15 2.40 -4.44
C MET A 227 4.00 3.00 -5.55
N TYR A 228 5.23 3.34 -5.20
CA TYR A 228 6.25 3.80 -6.13
C TYR A 228 7.58 3.10 -5.85
N ARG A 229 8.23 2.60 -6.88
CA ARG A 229 9.55 1.97 -6.83
C ARG A 229 10.63 2.85 -7.45
N PHE A 230 11.80 2.82 -6.89
CA PHE A 230 12.96 3.57 -7.39
C PHE A 230 14.28 2.87 -7.02
#